data_ef80eaddbc94a925d28451dba9c07aac
#
_entry.id   ef80eaddbc94a925d28451dba9c07aac
#
_cell.length_a   1.000
_cell.length_b   1.000
_cell.length_c   1.000
_cell.angle_alpha   90.00
_cell.angle_beta   90.00
_cell.angle_gamma   90.00
#
_symmetry.space_group_name_H-M   'P 1'
#
loop_
_entity.id
_entity.type
_entity.pdbx_description
1 polymer ?
#
loop_
_entity_poly.entity_id
_entity_poly.type
_entity_poly.pdbx_seq_one_letter_code
_entity_poly.pdbx_strand_id
1 'polypeptide(L)'
;MEKQSLLSLFSSNPDKYYKVSLFDDKGFKRQNCKLCGKFFWSIVDKESCPEHDNYSFIGDPPTSKRLDFVNTWKELSSFFRKNDHEIIQRYPVVCRWREDLYFTIASIVDFQRVMNGKIVFEIPKNPLVVPQMCLRFNDIENVGLTGRHYTSFCMVGQTCNADAPGGYWKDKCIE
;
A
#
# COMPACT_ATOMS: atom_id res chain seq x y z
N MET A 1 -13.27 -12.02 15.28
CA MET A 1 -12.67 -11.40 16.49
C MET A 1 -13.13 -9.95 16.53
N GLU A 2 -13.62 -9.47 17.65
CA GLU A 2 -14.07 -8.08 17.77
C GLU A 2 -12.87 -7.10 17.73
N LYS A 3 -13.12 -5.88 17.22
CA LYS A 3 -12.09 -4.84 17.06
C LYS A 3 -11.36 -4.54 18.38
N GLN A 4 -12.07 -4.54 19.50
CA GLN A 4 -11.50 -4.28 20.82
C GLN A 4 -10.54 -5.38 21.27
N SER A 5 -10.88 -6.64 20.99
CA SER A 5 -10.02 -7.79 21.30
C SER A 5 -8.73 -7.76 20.48
N LEU A 6 -8.82 -7.37 19.20
CA LEU A 6 -7.64 -7.18 18.34
C LEU A 6 -6.74 -6.05 18.85
N LEU A 7 -7.33 -4.93 19.25
CA LEU A 7 -6.58 -3.80 19.80
C LEU A 7 -5.82 -4.19 21.07
N SER A 8 -6.48 -4.88 22.00
CA SER A 8 -5.84 -5.40 23.21
C SER A 8 -4.70 -6.37 22.88
N LEU A 9 -4.95 -7.32 21.98
CA LEU A 9 -3.95 -8.31 21.58
C LEU A 9 -2.70 -7.66 20.98
N PHE A 10 -2.86 -6.72 20.07
CA PHE A 10 -1.74 -6.06 19.39
C PHE A 10 -1.00 -5.08 20.31
N SER A 11 -1.72 -4.42 21.21
CA SER A 11 -1.13 -3.49 22.17
C SER A 11 -0.34 -4.19 23.27
N SER A 12 -0.68 -5.45 23.59
CA SER A 12 0.01 -6.21 24.63
C SER A 12 1.42 -6.62 24.25
N ASN A 13 1.70 -6.80 22.97
CA ASN A 13 3.03 -7.14 22.46
C ASN A 13 3.29 -6.48 21.09
N PRO A 14 3.54 -5.16 21.07
CA PRO A 14 3.71 -4.43 19.83
C PRO A 14 4.91 -4.90 18.99
N ASP A 15 5.97 -5.32 19.61
CA ASP A 15 7.17 -5.79 18.88
C ASP A 15 6.86 -7.05 18.07
N LYS A 16 6.09 -7.96 18.62
CA LYS A 16 5.66 -9.16 17.90
C LYS A 16 4.82 -8.84 16.65
N TYR A 17 3.93 -7.84 16.74
CA TYR A 17 2.92 -7.60 15.70
C TYR A 17 3.30 -6.53 14.68
N TYR A 18 4.03 -5.51 15.11
CA TYR A 18 4.35 -4.34 14.28
C TYR A 18 5.81 -4.25 13.87
N LYS A 19 6.74 -4.72 14.73
CA LYS A 19 8.16 -4.62 14.45
C LYS A 19 8.56 -5.57 13.31
N VAL A 20 9.48 -5.12 12.48
CA VAL A 20 10.13 -5.89 11.41
C VAL A 20 11.64 -5.83 11.59
N SER A 21 12.39 -6.76 10.99
CA SER A 21 13.85 -6.83 11.06
C SER A 21 14.52 -5.53 10.65
N LEU A 22 14.02 -4.88 9.59
CA LEU A 22 14.49 -3.57 9.14
C LEU A 22 14.51 -2.52 10.26
N PHE A 23 13.58 -2.58 11.22
CA PHE A 23 13.56 -1.61 12.33
C PHE A 23 14.77 -1.75 13.25
N ASP A 24 15.22 -2.98 13.50
CA ASP A 24 16.45 -3.23 14.26
C ASP A 24 17.67 -2.79 13.45
N ASP A 25 17.76 -3.18 12.20
CA ASP A 25 18.90 -2.90 11.31
C ASP A 25 19.12 -1.41 11.09
N LYS A 26 18.05 -0.62 11.06
CA LYS A 26 18.08 0.83 10.86
C LYS A 26 18.00 1.63 12.16
N GLY A 27 17.87 0.97 13.30
CA GLY A 27 17.82 1.63 14.61
C GLY A 27 16.52 2.39 14.90
N PHE A 28 15.38 1.93 14.35
CA PHE A 28 14.09 2.51 14.70
C PHE A 28 13.73 2.24 16.16
N LYS A 29 13.21 3.26 16.82
CA LYS A 29 12.71 3.19 18.19
C LYS A 29 11.21 3.49 18.22
N ARG A 30 10.48 2.74 19.04
CA ARG A 30 9.06 3.02 19.30
C ARG A 30 8.93 4.21 20.23
N GLN A 31 8.18 5.22 19.82
CA GLN A 31 7.98 6.47 20.54
C GLN A 31 6.49 6.78 20.71
N ASN A 32 6.15 7.64 21.66
CA ASN A 32 4.79 8.08 21.90
C ASN A 32 4.63 9.55 21.45
N CYS A 33 3.61 9.81 20.67
CA CYS A 33 3.30 11.16 20.21
C CYS A 33 2.71 11.99 21.36
N LYS A 34 3.32 13.11 21.70
CA LYS A 34 2.86 14.01 22.76
C LYS A 34 1.53 14.73 22.41
N LEU A 35 1.18 14.81 21.11
CA LEU A 35 -0.02 15.51 20.67
C LEU A 35 -1.28 14.60 20.66
N CYS A 36 -1.14 13.34 20.23
CA CYS A 36 -2.29 12.43 20.10
C CYS A 36 -2.19 11.14 20.93
N GLY A 37 -1.08 10.91 21.63
CA GLY A 37 -0.86 9.70 22.43
C GLY A 37 -0.64 8.41 21.64
N LYS A 38 -0.66 8.45 20.30
CA LYS A 38 -0.42 7.27 19.47
C LYS A 38 1.06 6.93 19.45
N PHE A 39 1.36 5.64 19.33
CA PHE A 39 2.72 5.17 19.14
C PHE A 39 3.12 5.19 17.66
N PHE A 40 4.39 5.48 17.41
CA PHE A 40 5.00 5.46 16.08
C PHE A 40 6.46 5.00 16.17
N TRP A 41 7.06 4.66 15.03
CA TRP A 41 8.46 4.26 14.93
C TRP A 41 9.27 5.33 14.20
N SER A 42 10.46 5.65 14.71
CA SER A 42 11.37 6.63 14.10
C SER A 42 12.82 6.32 14.45
N ILE A 43 13.72 6.60 13.52
CA ILE A 43 15.19 6.52 13.75
C ILE A 43 15.73 7.70 14.54
N VAL A 44 15.00 8.81 14.57
CA VAL A 44 15.33 10.01 15.34
C VAL A 44 14.30 10.25 16.44
N ASP A 45 14.73 10.88 17.52
CA ASP A 45 13.81 11.24 18.58
C ASP A 45 12.87 12.36 18.10
N LYS A 46 11.55 12.13 18.18
CA LYS A 46 10.49 13.06 17.79
C LYS A 46 9.45 13.20 18.89
N GLU A 47 8.91 14.40 19.03
CA GLU A 47 7.80 14.65 19.97
C GLU A 47 6.43 14.35 19.38
N SER A 48 6.30 14.37 18.06
CA SER A 48 5.06 14.14 17.33
C SER A 48 5.22 13.05 16.26
N CYS A 49 4.13 12.32 16.02
CA CYS A 49 4.07 11.34 14.95
C CYS A 49 3.92 12.02 13.57
N PRO A 50 4.22 11.31 12.48
CA PRO A 50 4.12 11.87 11.12
C PRO A 50 2.74 12.40 10.73
N GLU A 51 1.66 11.98 11.40
CA GLU A 51 0.31 12.52 11.17
C GLU A 51 0.19 14.02 11.50
N HIS A 52 1.11 14.56 12.30
CA HIS A 52 1.17 15.97 12.69
C HIS A 52 2.22 16.77 11.92
N ASP A 53 2.95 16.12 11.01
CA ASP A 53 3.90 16.82 10.15
C ASP A 53 3.12 17.60 9.08
N ASN A 54 3.52 18.85 8.86
CA ASN A 54 2.94 19.70 7.82
C ASN A 54 3.55 19.34 6.46
N TYR A 55 2.93 18.39 5.74
CA TYR A 55 3.34 18.07 4.39
C TYR A 55 2.54 18.87 3.36
N SER A 56 3.24 19.54 2.46
CA SER A 56 2.67 20.05 1.23
C SER A 56 3.31 19.32 0.04
N PHE A 57 2.48 18.65 -0.76
CA PHE A 57 2.95 17.96 -1.97
C PHE A 57 2.76 18.80 -3.24
N ILE A 58 2.05 19.92 -3.14
CA ILE A 58 1.81 20.83 -4.26
C ILE A 58 3.01 21.77 -4.38
N GLY A 59 3.76 21.61 -5.48
CA GLY A 59 4.95 22.42 -5.74
C GLY A 59 6.21 22.03 -4.94
N ASP A 60 6.04 21.21 -3.89
CA ASP A 60 7.13 20.74 -3.04
C ASP A 60 7.06 19.21 -2.90
N PRO A 61 7.52 18.47 -3.92
CA PRO A 61 7.47 17.01 -3.90
C PRO A 61 8.39 16.44 -2.81
N PRO A 62 7.99 15.33 -2.16
CA PRO A 62 8.77 14.71 -1.07
C PRO A 62 10.04 14.00 -1.56
N THR A 63 10.32 14.06 -2.85
CA THR A 63 11.48 13.42 -3.49
C THR A 63 12.32 14.45 -4.23
N SER A 64 13.65 14.31 -4.16
CA SER A 64 14.61 15.12 -4.92
C SER A 64 14.64 14.75 -6.41
N LYS A 65 14.18 13.53 -6.77
CA LYS A 65 14.15 13.05 -8.15
C LYS A 65 12.79 13.36 -8.78
N ARG A 66 12.77 14.31 -9.71
CA ARG A 66 11.56 14.62 -10.49
C ARG A 66 11.41 13.63 -11.63
N LEU A 67 10.35 12.84 -11.61
CA LEU A 67 10.03 11.85 -12.62
C LEU A 67 8.62 12.12 -13.16
N ASP A 68 8.45 11.95 -14.46
CA ASP A 68 7.13 11.86 -15.07
C ASP A 68 6.49 10.49 -14.80
N PHE A 69 5.25 10.32 -15.20
CA PHE A 69 4.48 9.08 -15.00
C PHE A 69 5.18 7.85 -15.59
N VAL A 70 5.70 7.96 -16.81
CA VAL A 70 6.34 6.83 -17.51
C VAL A 70 7.66 6.45 -16.84
N ASN A 71 8.48 7.44 -16.50
CA ASN A 71 9.77 7.20 -15.86
C ASN A 71 9.61 6.71 -14.41
N THR A 72 8.59 7.19 -13.69
CA THR A 72 8.22 6.63 -12.38
C THR A 72 7.91 5.13 -12.49
N TRP A 73 7.10 4.73 -13.47
CA TRP A 73 6.80 3.33 -13.69
C TRP A 73 8.05 2.50 -14.08
N LYS A 74 8.93 3.05 -14.91
CA LYS A 74 10.19 2.37 -15.28
C LYS A 74 11.08 2.11 -14.07
N GLU A 75 11.22 3.07 -13.18
CA GLU A 75 12.01 2.91 -11.94
C GLU A 75 11.38 1.84 -11.03
N LEU A 76 10.08 1.94 -10.77
CA LEU A 76 9.37 0.98 -9.92
C LEU A 76 9.41 -0.43 -10.52
N SER A 77 9.12 -0.59 -11.80
CA SER A 77 9.16 -1.90 -12.45
C SER A 77 10.56 -2.51 -12.48
N SER A 78 11.61 -1.68 -12.65
CA SER A 78 12.99 -2.12 -12.55
C SER A 78 13.36 -2.60 -11.15
N PHE A 79 12.93 -1.85 -10.12
CA PHE A 79 13.13 -2.24 -8.71
C PHE A 79 12.45 -3.58 -8.41
N PHE A 80 11.18 -3.73 -8.73
CA PHE A 80 10.44 -4.95 -8.45
C PHE A 80 10.97 -6.16 -9.22
N ARG A 81 11.40 -5.96 -10.47
CA ARG A 81 12.04 -7.03 -11.26
C ARG A 81 13.36 -7.51 -10.64
N LYS A 82 14.15 -6.61 -10.08
CA LYS A 82 15.38 -6.97 -9.35
C LYS A 82 15.11 -7.73 -8.05
N ASN A 83 13.89 -7.61 -7.53
CA ASN A 83 13.42 -8.32 -6.35
C ASN A 83 12.46 -9.46 -6.73
N ASP A 84 12.72 -10.12 -7.87
CA ASP A 84 12.05 -11.34 -8.32
C ASP A 84 10.53 -11.23 -8.55
N HIS A 85 10.01 -10.02 -8.77
CA HIS A 85 8.61 -9.83 -9.10
C HIS A 85 8.37 -9.90 -10.61
N GLU A 86 7.33 -10.60 -11.00
CA GLU A 86 6.83 -10.58 -12.37
C GLU A 86 6.09 -9.28 -12.65
N ILE A 87 6.43 -8.60 -13.75
CA ILE A 87 5.74 -7.39 -14.19
C ILE A 87 4.61 -7.81 -15.12
N ILE A 88 3.37 -7.60 -14.71
CA ILE A 88 2.20 -7.93 -15.51
C ILE A 88 1.53 -6.71 -16.11
N GLN A 89 0.76 -6.93 -17.17
CA GLN A 89 -0.05 -5.87 -17.78
C GLN A 89 -1.25 -5.53 -16.89
N ARG A 90 -1.64 -4.25 -16.91
CA ARG A 90 -2.85 -3.78 -16.23
C ARG A 90 -4.12 -4.40 -16.80
N TYR A 91 -5.09 -4.58 -15.97
CA TYR A 91 -6.43 -4.99 -16.33
C TYR A 91 -7.27 -3.80 -16.83
N PRO A 92 -8.37 -4.04 -17.54
CA PRO A 92 -9.29 -2.97 -17.93
C PRO A 92 -9.86 -2.23 -16.71
N VAL A 93 -10.09 -0.93 -16.85
CA VAL A 93 -10.74 -0.11 -15.81
C VAL A 93 -12.19 -0.54 -15.59
N VAL A 94 -12.88 -0.97 -16.66
CA VAL A 94 -14.22 -1.58 -16.55
C VAL A 94 -14.06 -3.01 -16.03
N CYS A 95 -14.56 -3.25 -14.83
CA CYS A 95 -14.38 -4.49 -14.08
C CYS A 95 -15.39 -5.56 -14.55
N ARG A 96 -15.14 -6.20 -15.70
CA ARG A 96 -16.07 -7.17 -16.31
C ARG A 96 -16.06 -8.56 -15.67
N TRP A 97 -15.11 -8.85 -14.82
CA TRP A 97 -14.96 -10.16 -14.14
C TRP A 97 -15.59 -10.18 -12.75
N ARG A 98 -16.21 -9.07 -12.33
CA ARG A 98 -16.94 -8.95 -11.06
C ARG A 98 -18.25 -8.22 -11.28
N GLU A 99 -19.36 -8.93 -11.09
CA GLU A 99 -20.70 -8.39 -11.32
C GLU A 99 -21.12 -7.31 -10.31
N ASP A 100 -20.48 -7.29 -9.14
CA ASP A 100 -20.73 -6.35 -8.05
C ASP A 100 -19.96 -5.02 -8.19
N LEU A 101 -19.09 -4.90 -9.19
CA LEU A 101 -18.27 -3.71 -9.44
C LEU A 101 -18.36 -3.24 -10.88
N TYR A 102 -18.58 -1.95 -11.08
CA TYR A 102 -18.50 -1.33 -12.39
C TYR A 102 -17.06 -1.03 -12.83
N PHE A 103 -16.24 -0.57 -11.88
CA PHE A 103 -14.86 -0.12 -12.14
C PHE A 103 -13.86 -0.78 -11.23
N THR A 104 -12.65 -0.92 -11.73
CA THR A 104 -11.50 -1.32 -10.93
C THR A 104 -11.12 -0.17 -9.99
N ILE A 105 -11.33 -0.36 -8.71
CA ILE A 105 -11.11 0.64 -7.65
C ILE A 105 -9.78 0.45 -6.92
N ALA A 106 -9.13 -0.67 -7.11
CA ALA A 106 -7.83 -1.02 -6.54
C ALA A 106 -7.19 -2.15 -7.36
N SER A 107 -5.87 -2.24 -7.36
CA SER A 107 -5.13 -3.29 -8.06
C SER A 107 -5.46 -4.71 -7.59
N ILE A 108 -5.83 -4.89 -6.33
CA ILE A 108 -6.21 -6.21 -5.79
C ILE A 108 -7.49 -6.76 -6.43
N VAL A 109 -8.36 -5.89 -6.94
CA VAL A 109 -9.60 -6.28 -7.65
C VAL A 109 -9.29 -7.12 -8.91
N ASP A 110 -8.15 -6.88 -9.54
CA ASP A 110 -7.69 -7.61 -10.73
C ASP A 110 -7.66 -9.13 -10.50
N PHE A 111 -7.34 -9.53 -9.29
CA PHE A 111 -7.15 -10.94 -8.90
C PHE A 111 -8.34 -11.52 -8.13
N GLN A 112 -9.38 -10.73 -7.89
CA GLN A 112 -10.57 -11.19 -7.19
C GLN A 112 -11.61 -11.75 -8.16
N ARG A 113 -12.17 -12.89 -7.83
CA ARG A 113 -13.33 -13.50 -8.51
C ARG A 113 -14.43 -13.75 -7.49
N VAL A 114 -15.68 -13.66 -7.91
CA VAL A 114 -16.82 -14.05 -7.06
C VAL A 114 -17.26 -15.44 -7.45
N MET A 115 -17.08 -16.41 -6.55
CA MET A 115 -17.49 -17.80 -6.75
C MET A 115 -18.39 -18.21 -5.59
N ASN A 116 -19.63 -18.59 -5.90
CA ASN A 116 -20.62 -18.98 -4.89
C ASN A 116 -20.80 -17.91 -3.78
N GLY A 117 -20.85 -16.64 -4.16
CA GLY A 117 -20.99 -15.50 -3.23
C GLY A 117 -19.76 -15.22 -2.36
N LYS A 118 -18.62 -15.85 -2.61
CA LYS A 118 -17.35 -15.62 -1.89
C LYS A 118 -16.30 -15.07 -2.83
N ILE A 119 -15.44 -14.21 -2.28
CA ILE A 119 -14.26 -13.72 -3.01
C ILE A 119 -13.17 -14.79 -2.96
N VAL A 120 -12.71 -15.18 -4.15
CA VAL A 120 -11.56 -16.06 -4.35
C VAL A 120 -10.48 -15.29 -5.10
N PHE A 121 -9.22 -15.56 -4.79
CA PHE A 121 -8.09 -14.92 -5.44
C PHE A 121 -7.48 -15.82 -6.52
N GLU A 122 -7.33 -15.26 -7.72
CA GLU A 122 -6.62 -15.87 -8.85
C GLU A 122 -5.41 -15.01 -9.19
N ILE A 123 -4.27 -15.31 -8.59
CA ILE A 123 -3.02 -14.57 -8.78
C ILE A 123 -2.23 -15.26 -9.90
N PRO A 124 -2.00 -14.59 -11.06
CA PRO A 124 -1.42 -15.26 -12.24
C PRO A 124 0.08 -15.53 -12.11
N LYS A 125 0.77 -14.81 -11.27
CA LYS A 125 2.21 -14.93 -10.98
C LYS A 125 2.46 -14.62 -9.51
N ASN A 126 3.56 -15.15 -8.93
CA ASN A 126 3.86 -14.93 -7.51
C ASN A 126 5.38 -14.84 -7.28
N PRO A 127 5.89 -13.70 -6.79
CA PRO A 127 5.17 -12.43 -6.59
C PRO A 127 5.01 -11.63 -7.90
N LEU A 128 4.12 -10.65 -7.91
CA LEU A 128 3.91 -9.79 -9.08
C LEU A 128 3.74 -8.32 -8.72
N VAL A 129 3.88 -7.46 -9.74
CA VAL A 129 3.51 -6.04 -9.66
C VAL A 129 2.74 -5.61 -10.91
N VAL A 130 1.75 -4.75 -10.73
CA VAL A 130 0.87 -4.25 -11.79
C VAL A 130 0.65 -2.74 -11.67
N PRO A 131 0.73 -1.97 -12.79
CA PRO A 131 0.40 -0.53 -12.81
C PRO A 131 -1.08 -0.33 -13.12
N GLN A 132 -1.98 -0.63 -12.18
CA GLN A 132 -3.41 -0.63 -12.41
C GLN A 132 -4.01 0.77 -12.39
N MET A 133 -4.70 1.14 -13.47
CA MET A 133 -5.53 2.34 -13.51
C MET A 133 -6.84 2.10 -12.77
N CYS A 134 -7.14 2.98 -11.82
CA CYS A 134 -8.30 2.88 -10.95
C CYS A 134 -9.21 4.09 -11.08
N LEU A 135 -10.50 3.88 -10.87
CA LEU A 135 -11.50 4.94 -10.74
C LEU A 135 -12.17 4.85 -9.37
N ARG A 136 -12.24 5.99 -8.68
CA ARG A 136 -12.99 6.17 -7.42
C ARG A 136 -13.78 7.46 -7.46
N PHE A 137 -14.97 7.44 -6.90
CA PHE A 137 -15.87 8.59 -6.81
C PHE A 137 -16.16 8.99 -5.36
N ASN A 138 -15.43 8.40 -4.41
CA ASN A 138 -15.43 8.84 -3.01
C ASN A 138 -14.83 10.24 -2.92
N ASP A 139 -15.38 11.08 -2.04
CA ASP A 139 -14.89 12.43 -1.80
C ASP A 139 -14.79 13.29 -3.07
N ILE A 140 -15.71 13.10 -4.01
CA ILE A 140 -15.72 13.78 -5.32
C ILE A 140 -15.79 15.31 -5.18
N GLU A 141 -16.43 15.79 -4.13
CA GLU A 141 -16.52 17.22 -3.79
C GLU A 141 -15.16 17.85 -3.46
N ASN A 142 -14.18 17.04 -3.11
CA ASN A 142 -12.82 17.49 -2.79
C ASN A 142 -11.88 17.47 -4.01
N VAL A 143 -12.34 16.91 -5.14
CA VAL A 143 -11.53 16.84 -6.37
C VAL A 143 -11.33 18.25 -6.94
N GLY A 144 -10.05 18.58 -7.19
CA GLY A 144 -9.66 19.91 -7.67
C GLY A 144 -9.49 20.96 -6.57
N LEU A 145 -9.95 20.71 -5.34
CA LEU A 145 -9.81 21.64 -4.23
C LEU A 145 -8.56 21.37 -3.38
N THR A 146 -8.28 20.12 -3.09
CA THR A 146 -7.21 19.73 -2.17
C THR A 146 -5.87 19.44 -2.85
N GLY A 147 -5.86 19.28 -4.17
CA GLY A 147 -4.69 18.82 -4.91
C GLY A 147 -4.27 17.37 -4.60
N ARG A 148 -5.05 16.64 -3.82
CA ARG A 148 -4.79 15.25 -3.37
C ARG A 148 -5.90 14.28 -3.75
N HIS A 149 -7.10 14.78 -4.05
CA HIS A 149 -8.24 13.97 -4.44
C HIS A 149 -8.38 13.95 -5.96
N TYR A 150 -8.36 12.75 -6.51
CA TYR A 150 -8.49 12.47 -7.94
C TYR A 150 -9.53 11.37 -8.15
N THR A 151 -10.32 11.48 -9.20
CA THR A 151 -11.25 10.43 -9.61
C THR A 151 -10.54 9.27 -10.31
N SER A 152 -9.41 9.56 -10.96
CA SER A 152 -8.61 8.60 -11.73
C SER A 152 -7.15 8.65 -11.25
N PHE A 153 -6.56 7.49 -11.01
CA PHE A 153 -5.16 7.36 -10.57
C PHE A 153 -4.57 6.00 -10.97
N CYS A 154 -3.26 5.91 -11.01
CA CYS A 154 -2.57 4.64 -11.17
C CYS A 154 -2.16 4.10 -9.80
N MET A 155 -2.59 2.89 -9.49
CA MET A 155 -2.15 2.15 -8.32
C MET A 155 -1.10 1.14 -8.72
N VAL A 156 0.13 1.31 -8.27
CA VAL A 156 1.15 0.28 -8.39
C VAL A 156 0.88 -0.78 -7.33
N GLY A 157 0.34 -1.91 -7.77
CA GLY A 157 -0.03 -3.01 -6.90
C GLY A 157 1.04 -4.07 -6.85
N GLN A 158 1.74 -4.18 -5.74
CA GLN A 158 2.55 -5.35 -5.41
C GLN A 158 1.66 -6.40 -4.76
N THR A 159 1.72 -7.62 -5.25
CA THR A 159 0.88 -8.72 -4.75
C THR A 159 1.71 -9.99 -4.61
N CYS A 160 1.55 -10.65 -3.47
CA CYS A 160 2.22 -11.89 -3.14
C CYS A 160 1.27 -12.79 -2.33
N ASN A 161 1.24 -14.07 -2.66
CA ASN A 161 0.68 -15.11 -1.80
C ASN A 161 1.85 -15.74 -1.04
N ALA A 162 1.91 -15.48 0.27
CA ALA A 162 3.00 -15.93 1.12
C ALA A 162 3.11 -17.45 1.23
N ASP A 163 2.00 -18.18 1.07
CA ASP A 163 1.92 -19.63 1.19
C ASP A 163 2.22 -20.37 -0.13
N ALA A 164 2.43 -19.65 -1.22
CA ALA A 164 2.75 -20.21 -2.53
C ALA A 164 4.25 -20.07 -2.88
N PRO A 165 4.78 -20.88 -3.81
CA PRO A 165 6.16 -20.76 -4.27
C PRO A 165 6.51 -19.34 -4.72
N GLY A 166 7.67 -18.83 -4.29
CA GLY A 166 8.10 -17.44 -4.50
C GLY A 166 7.48 -16.43 -3.54
N GLY A 167 6.58 -16.88 -2.67
CA GLY A 167 5.93 -16.04 -1.68
C GLY A 167 6.87 -15.56 -0.57
N TYR A 168 6.53 -14.43 0.04
CA TYR A 168 7.25 -13.86 1.18
C TYR A 168 6.24 -13.18 2.13
N TRP A 169 6.68 -12.90 3.34
CA TRP A 169 5.85 -12.32 4.38
C TRP A 169 6.37 -10.96 4.84
N LYS A 170 5.88 -10.52 5.95
CA LYS A 170 5.97 -9.17 6.52
C LYS A 170 7.34 -8.49 6.39
N ASP A 171 8.40 -9.14 6.82
CA ASP A 171 9.74 -8.52 6.84
C ASP A 171 10.20 -8.16 5.43
N LYS A 172 10.25 -9.14 4.54
CA LYS A 172 10.65 -8.93 3.15
C LYS A 172 9.71 -8.02 2.35
N CYS A 173 8.46 -7.86 2.80
CA CYS A 173 7.50 -6.95 2.16
C CYS A 173 7.79 -5.47 2.49
N ILE A 174 8.40 -5.21 3.64
CA ILE A 174 8.66 -3.84 4.12
C ILE A 174 10.09 -3.40 3.80
N GLU A 175 11.05 -4.33 3.75
CA GLU A 175 12.41 -4.08 3.28
C GLU A 175 12.46 -3.62 1.82
#